data_ac306f1f241b1db2db52e9ce54ea6274
#
_entry.id   ac306f1f241b1db2db52e9ce54ea6274
#
_cell.length_a   1.000
_cell.length_b   1.000
_cell.length_c   1.000
_cell.angle_alpha   90.00
_cell.angle_beta   90.00
_cell.angle_gamma   90.00
#
_symmetry.space_group_name_H-M   'P 1'
#
loop_
_entity.id
_entity.type
_entity.pdbx_description
1 polymer ?
#
loop_
_entity_poly.entity_id
_entity_poly.type
_entity_poly.pdbx_seq_one_letter_code
_entity_poly.pdbx_strand_id
1 'polypeptide(L)'
;MKPVYDLLIKNVRVVRPHGNTVHESDIAISDGRIAKVAPAIEPLLAMAIHDGHGRLAFPGVVDAHMHSGIYSPLQEDAVSESKAAAMGGVTSSLNYFRTGQYYLNKGGPYKKFYPEVLKAAKGRFHVDYGFHLAPMDSVHNGEIEMLIEKFGVASFKIFMFYGSHGLHGASDSQRDFLMIGKDERYDYAHFEFVMRAIQAAREKMPERASQISLSLHCETAEIMTAYTKIIQKDKSMKGLAAYSASRPQHSEGLAVFIASYLANETALPNINLLHLSSRKAVQAAMMMSDIFPHIDFKREVTIGHLMLDINSKAAELAKVNPPIRPREDVEFLWDALLAGELDWVVSDHACCRHEMKIPKHYFGNIWMAKSGFGGTEYLLPALVSEGTRRGMGYNHMDRVTSWNPAQRYGLNRKGDIAEGFDADLALVDPAKTWTITAKDSPSTQGYTPFEGLELSARVEETFLRGQLIYQDGKVVGKPRGEYLFRPTA
;
A
#
# COMPACT_ATOMS: atom_id res chain seq x y z
N MET A 1 -43.66 -12.37 0.56
CA MET A 1 -42.98 -11.35 1.37
C MET A 1 -42.35 -10.35 0.42
N LYS A 2 -42.29 -9.06 0.77
CA LYS A 2 -41.50 -8.13 -0.05
C LYS A 2 -40.02 -8.35 0.27
N PRO A 3 -39.11 -8.31 -0.75
CA PRO A 3 -37.68 -8.33 -0.50
C PRO A 3 -37.27 -7.20 0.44
N VAL A 4 -36.35 -7.51 1.36
CA VAL A 4 -35.79 -6.55 2.34
C VAL A 4 -34.29 -6.32 2.13
N TYR A 5 -33.67 -7.17 1.28
CA TYR A 5 -32.26 -7.06 0.91
C TYR A 5 -32.11 -6.80 -0.60
N ASP A 6 -31.13 -6.02 -0.97
CA ASP A 6 -30.82 -5.76 -2.39
C ASP A 6 -30.14 -6.94 -3.03
N LEU A 7 -29.20 -7.56 -2.32
CA LEU A 7 -28.42 -8.70 -2.77
C LEU A 7 -28.22 -9.72 -1.63
N LEU A 8 -28.29 -10.98 -1.97
CA LEU A 8 -27.93 -12.09 -1.10
C LEU A 8 -26.80 -12.90 -1.77
N ILE A 9 -25.60 -12.88 -1.16
CA ILE A 9 -24.50 -13.75 -1.56
C ILE A 9 -24.60 -15.01 -0.71
N LYS A 10 -24.77 -16.16 -1.37
CA LYS A 10 -24.94 -17.48 -0.74
C LYS A 10 -23.69 -18.34 -0.86
N ASN A 11 -23.61 -19.35 -0.02
CA ASN A 11 -22.61 -20.41 -0.12
C ASN A 11 -21.18 -19.89 -0.14
N VAL A 12 -20.82 -19.05 0.83
CA VAL A 12 -19.45 -18.55 1.03
C VAL A 12 -18.87 -19.01 2.35
N ARG A 13 -17.56 -19.10 2.41
CA ARG A 13 -16.81 -19.31 3.65
C ARG A 13 -16.27 -17.95 4.12
N VAL A 14 -16.96 -17.37 5.08
CA VAL A 14 -16.66 -16.01 5.57
C VAL A 14 -15.38 -15.99 6.39
N VAL A 15 -14.43 -15.14 5.98
CA VAL A 15 -13.21 -14.82 6.70
C VAL A 15 -13.43 -13.51 7.45
N ARG A 16 -13.00 -13.46 8.71
CA ARG A 16 -13.09 -12.26 9.55
C ARG A 16 -11.79 -12.03 10.31
N PRO A 17 -11.44 -10.77 10.69
CA PRO A 17 -10.19 -10.47 11.38
C PRO A 17 -10.12 -11.08 12.79
N HIS A 18 -11.25 -11.29 13.41
CA HIS A 18 -11.36 -11.81 14.76
C HIS A 18 -11.73 -13.30 14.76
N GLY A 19 -11.09 -14.07 15.62
CA GLY A 19 -11.26 -15.52 15.69
C GLY A 19 -10.21 -16.28 14.88
N ASN A 20 -10.36 -17.61 14.85
CA ASN A 20 -9.39 -18.53 14.21
C ASN A 20 -10.05 -19.48 13.21
N THR A 21 -11.35 -19.31 12.93
CA THR A 21 -12.13 -20.21 12.08
C THR A 21 -12.83 -19.43 10.97
N VAL A 22 -13.06 -20.16 9.88
CA VAL A 22 -13.84 -19.69 8.74
C VAL A 22 -15.21 -20.37 8.83
N HIS A 23 -16.28 -19.63 8.58
CA HIS A 23 -17.64 -20.13 8.74
C HIS A 23 -18.41 -20.11 7.42
N GLU A 24 -19.05 -21.24 7.07
CA GLU A 24 -20.00 -21.28 5.95
C GLU A 24 -21.19 -20.38 6.30
N SER A 25 -21.53 -19.45 5.42
CA SER A 25 -22.56 -18.45 5.66
C SER A 25 -23.10 -17.86 4.37
N ASP A 26 -24.25 -17.23 4.50
CA ASP A 26 -24.82 -16.32 3.51
C ASP A 26 -24.64 -14.86 4.00
N ILE A 27 -24.49 -13.93 3.07
CA ILE A 27 -24.30 -12.48 3.34
C ILE A 27 -25.42 -11.71 2.67
N ALA A 28 -26.29 -11.09 3.44
CA ALA A 28 -27.33 -10.20 2.91
C ALA A 28 -26.84 -8.73 2.93
N ILE A 29 -27.14 -8.02 1.85
CA ILE A 29 -26.67 -6.65 1.60
C ILE A 29 -27.87 -5.75 1.34
N SER A 30 -27.89 -4.58 1.99
CA SER A 30 -28.84 -3.48 1.74
C SER A 30 -28.11 -2.16 1.75
N ASP A 31 -28.46 -1.28 0.80
CA ASP A 31 -27.87 0.07 0.68
C ASP A 31 -26.33 0.08 0.69
N GLY A 32 -25.73 -0.91 0.03
CA GLY A 32 -24.28 -1.06 -0.07
C GLY A 32 -23.58 -1.53 1.21
N ARG A 33 -24.33 -1.93 2.24
CA ARG A 33 -23.80 -2.40 3.54
C ARG A 33 -24.22 -3.84 3.82
N ILE A 34 -23.42 -4.50 4.63
CA ILE A 34 -23.76 -5.81 5.17
C ILE A 34 -24.89 -5.64 6.16
N ALA A 35 -26.05 -6.19 5.83
CA ALA A 35 -27.26 -6.14 6.66
C ALA A 35 -27.37 -7.35 7.58
N LYS A 36 -26.85 -8.53 7.14
CA LYS A 36 -26.87 -9.75 7.95
C LYS A 36 -25.84 -10.75 7.43
N VAL A 37 -25.22 -11.50 8.36
CA VAL A 37 -24.41 -12.69 8.08
C VAL A 37 -24.97 -13.82 8.91
N ALA A 38 -25.35 -14.94 8.25
CA ALA A 38 -25.92 -16.11 8.93
C ALA A 38 -25.64 -17.39 8.14
N PRO A 39 -25.67 -18.58 8.80
CA PRO A 39 -25.46 -19.87 8.13
C PRO A 39 -26.40 -20.13 6.95
N ALA A 40 -27.63 -19.59 7.03
CA ALA A 40 -28.60 -19.61 5.94
C ALA A 40 -29.53 -18.40 6.02
N ILE A 41 -29.80 -17.78 4.89
CA ILE A 41 -30.75 -16.66 4.74
C ILE A 41 -31.76 -17.06 3.66
N GLU A 42 -33.06 -16.80 3.96
CA GLU A 42 -34.15 -17.12 3.03
C GLU A 42 -34.02 -16.34 1.72
N PRO A 43 -33.89 -17.01 0.56
CA PRO A 43 -33.70 -16.36 -0.74
C PRO A 43 -34.81 -15.37 -1.12
N LEU A 44 -36.07 -15.64 -0.73
CA LEU A 44 -37.20 -14.77 -1.03
C LEU A 44 -37.13 -13.41 -0.36
N LEU A 45 -36.20 -13.20 0.57
CA LEU A 45 -35.94 -11.90 1.21
C LEU A 45 -35.04 -10.98 0.40
N ALA A 46 -34.45 -11.44 -0.70
CA ALA A 46 -33.54 -10.65 -1.52
C ALA A 46 -34.11 -10.36 -2.93
N MET A 47 -33.77 -9.18 -3.48
CA MET A 47 -34.10 -8.81 -4.86
C MET A 47 -33.23 -9.56 -5.88
N ALA A 48 -31.96 -9.81 -5.51
CA ALA A 48 -31.00 -10.57 -6.33
C ALA A 48 -30.26 -11.60 -5.46
N ILE A 49 -29.89 -12.71 -6.09
CA ILE A 49 -29.13 -13.79 -5.46
C ILE A 49 -27.86 -14.01 -6.25
N HIS A 50 -26.75 -14.15 -5.56
CA HIS A 50 -25.45 -14.51 -6.11
C HIS A 50 -24.92 -15.75 -5.40
N ASP A 51 -24.46 -16.75 -6.15
CA ASP A 51 -23.86 -17.96 -5.58
C ASP A 51 -22.35 -17.77 -5.46
N GLY A 52 -21.81 -17.83 -4.25
CA GLY A 52 -20.37 -17.72 -3.98
C GLY A 52 -19.61 -19.04 -4.19
N HIS A 53 -20.30 -20.14 -4.53
CA HIS A 53 -19.71 -21.44 -4.90
C HIS A 53 -18.73 -22.02 -3.84
N GLY A 54 -18.97 -21.79 -2.56
CA GLY A 54 -18.11 -22.26 -1.47
C GLY A 54 -16.73 -21.56 -1.38
N ARG A 55 -16.55 -20.46 -2.11
CA ARG A 55 -15.31 -19.65 -2.07
C ARG A 55 -15.11 -18.98 -0.72
N LEU A 56 -13.86 -18.63 -0.41
CA LEU A 56 -13.56 -17.78 0.72
C LEU A 56 -14.05 -16.35 0.40
N ALA A 57 -14.85 -15.79 1.30
CA ALA A 57 -15.22 -14.38 1.26
C ALA A 57 -14.31 -13.62 2.24
N PHE A 58 -13.33 -12.92 1.71
CA PHE A 58 -12.52 -11.95 2.46
C PHE A 58 -13.23 -10.59 2.46
N PRO A 59 -13.08 -9.77 3.52
CA PRO A 59 -13.32 -8.34 3.40
C PRO A 59 -12.51 -7.78 2.24
N GLY A 60 -13.04 -6.77 1.57
CA GLY A 60 -12.28 -6.09 0.52
C GLY A 60 -10.95 -5.58 1.04
N VAL A 61 -9.89 -5.88 0.32
CA VAL A 61 -8.52 -5.49 0.70
C VAL A 61 -8.38 -3.97 0.74
N VAL A 62 -7.69 -3.48 1.76
CA VAL A 62 -7.24 -2.09 1.90
C VAL A 62 -5.77 -2.03 1.53
N ASP A 63 -5.46 -1.76 0.26
CA ASP A 63 -4.09 -1.54 -0.16
C ASP A 63 -3.65 -0.13 0.25
N ALA A 64 -3.01 -0.04 1.40
CA ALA A 64 -2.67 1.23 2.04
C ALA A 64 -1.40 1.89 1.49
N HIS A 65 -0.78 1.32 0.45
CA HIS A 65 0.43 1.86 -0.13
C HIS A 65 0.44 1.70 -1.65
N MET A 66 -0.01 2.73 -2.34
CA MET A 66 0.04 2.84 -3.79
C MET A 66 0.58 4.20 -4.23
N HIS A 67 0.95 4.33 -5.52
CA HIS A 67 1.55 5.52 -6.12
C HIS A 67 0.94 5.88 -7.47
N SER A 68 -0.39 6.07 -7.54
CA SER A 68 -1.05 6.51 -8.78
C SER A 68 -0.60 7.93 -9.18
N GLY A 69 -0.24 8.12 -10.43
CA GLY A 69 0.18 9.41 -10.97
C GLY A 69 1.68 9.71 -10.83
N ILE A 70 2.52 8.73 -10.41
CA ILE A 70 3.96 8.95 -10.26
C ILE A 70 4.69 9.03 -11.61
N TYR A 71 4.41 8.10 -12.53
CA TYR A 71 5.09 8.01 -13.83
C TYR A 71 4.18 8.27 -15.01
N SER A 72 2.88 8.16 -14.84
CA SER A 72 1.84 8.47 -15.81
C SER A 72 0.91 9.53 -15.23
N PRO A 73 0.10 10.22 -16.04
CA PRO A 73 -0.91 11.14 -15.52
C PRO A 73 -1.86 10.43 -14.55
N LEU A 74 -2.19 11.09 -13.43
CA LEU A 74 -3.11 10.53 -12.42
C LEU A 74 -4.45 10.09 -13.02
N GLN A 75 -4.96 10.82 -14.02
CA GLN A 75 -6.21 10.48 -14.70
C GLN A 75 -6.16 9.13 -15.43
N GLU A 76 -5.00 8.72 -15.91
CA GLU A 76 -4.78 7.44 -16.58
C GLU A 76 -4.62 6.33 -15.55
N ASP A 77 -3.69 6.50 -14.59
CA ASP A 77 -3.45 5.53 -13.52
C ASP A 77 -4.69 5.29 -12.68
N ALA A 78 -5.49 6.33 -12.39
CA ALA A 78 -6.75 6.19 -11.66
C ALA A 78 -7.70 5.17 -12.30
N VAL A 79 -7.69 5.04 -13.62
CA VAL A 79 -8.51 4.05 -14.34
C VAL A 79 -7.82 2.70 -14.41
N SER A 80 -6.59 2.65 -14.94
CA SER A 80 -5.90 1.38 -15.21
C SER A 80 -5.47 0.67 -13.92
N GLU A 81 -4.88 1.39 -12.98
CA GLU A 81 -4.30 0.77 -11.78
C GLU A 81 -5.40 0.43 -10.75
N SER A 82 -6.52 1.16 -10.75
CA SER A 82 -7.67 0.73 -9.95
C SER A 82 -8.41 -0.49 -10.53
N LYS A 83 -8.28 -0.76 -11.84
CA LYS A 83 -8.72 -2.04 -12.43
C LYS A 83 -7.83 -3.19 -11.96
N ALA A 84 -6.49 -2.97 -11.93
CA ALA A 84 -5.56 -3.94 -11.38
C ALA A 84 -5.86 -4.20 -9.89
N ALA A 85 -6.13 -3.16 -9.11
CA ALA A 85 -6.56 -3.28 -7.72
C ALA A 85 -7.83 -4.14 -7.58
N ALA A 86 -8.87 -3.90 -8.39
CA ALA A 86 -10.10 -4.70 -8.36
C ALA A 86 -9.84 -6.18 -8.69
N MET A 87 -8.93 -6.49 -9.62
CA MET A 87 -8.50 -7.87 -9.93
C MET A 87 -7.86 -8.56 -8.70
N GLY A 88 -7.15 -7.81 -7.87
CA GLY A 88 -6.51 -8.29 -6.65
C GLY A 88 -7.43 -8.39 -5.42
N GLY A 89 -8.72 -8.12 -5.56
CA GLY A 89 -9.65 -8.09 -4.41
C GLY A 89 -9.56 -6.80 -3.59
N VAL A 90 -8.82 -5.80 -4.06
CA VAL A 90 -8.71 -4.50 -3.41
C VAL A 90 -9.99 -3.72 -3.66
N THR A 91 -10.56 -3.15 -2.60
CA THR A 91 -11.74 -2.27 -2.66
C THR A 91 -11.44 -0.86 -2.18
N SER A 92 -10.31 -0.68 -1.49
CA SER A 92 -9.83 0.63 -1.03
C SER A 92 -8.35 0.78 -1.29
N SER A 93 -7.96 1.84 -2.00
CA SER A 93 -6.58 2.19 -2.30
C SER A 93 -6.18 3.50 -1.64
N LEU A 94 -5.10 3.49 -0.86
CA LEU A 94 -4.53 4.72 -0.32
C LEU A 94 -3.22 5.03 -1.03
N ASN A 95 -3.18 6.19 -1.67
CA ASN A 95 -2.10 6.58 -2.57
C ASN A 95 -1.20 7.63 -1.94
N TYR A 96 0.10 7.40 -1.90
CA TYR A 96 1.07 8.43 -1.52
C TYR A 96 1.23 9.46 -2.63
N PHE A 97 1.11 10.72 -2.25
CA PHE A 97 1.18 11.83 -3.19
C PHE A 97 2.01 12.99 -2.62
N ARG A 98 2.74 13.70 -3.48
CA ARG A 98 3.57 14.82 -3.07
C ARG A 98 3.66 15.90 -4.15
N THR A 99 4.11 17.07 -3.78
CA THR A 99 4.63 18.10 -4.70
C THR A 99 6.02 17.72 -5.23
N GLY A 100 6.48 18.38 -6.28
CA GLY A 100 7.78 18.15 -6.90
C GLY A 100 7.70 17.49 -8.28
N GLN A 101 8.84 17.05 -8.80
CA GLN A 101 8.91 16.31 -10.05
C GLN A 101 8.12 14.99 -9.95
N TYR A 102 7.58 14.56 -11.06
CA TYR A 102 6.56 13.51 -11.15
C TYR A 102 5.21 13.95 -10.53
N TYR A 103 4.24 13.08 -10.44
CA TYR A 103 2.87 13.42 -10.06
C TYR A 103 2.33 14.56 -10.94
N LEU A 104 1.90 15.68 -10.38
CA LEU A 104 1.45 16.81 -11.21
C LEU A 104 2.59 17.74 -11.69
N ASN A 105 3.83 17.45 -11.37
CA ASN A 105 5.00 18.27 -11.70
C ASN A 105 4.87 19.72 -11.20
N LYS A 106 4.46 19.89 -9.95
CA LYS A 106 4.21 21.17 -9.31
C LYS A 106 4.78 21.24 -7.91
N GLY A 107 5.23 22.41 -7.52
CA GLY A 107 5.56 22.80 -6.15
C GLY A 107 4.50 23.68 -5.52
N GLY A 108 4.78 24.18 -4.31
CA GLY A 108 3.97 25.14 -3.58
C GLY A 108 2.85 24.54 -2.73
N PRO A 109 2.01 25.39 -2.11
CA PRO A 109 1.12 25.00 -1.03
C PRO A 109 0.02 24.00 -1.47
N TYR A 110 -0.27 23.02 -0.62
CA TYR A 110 -1.31 22.00 -0.85
C TYR A 110 -2.71 22.57 -1.01
N LYS A 111 -3.04 23.69 -0.38
CA LYS A 111 -4.35 24.34 -0.59
C LYS A 111 -4.64 24.70 -2.05
N LYS A 112 -3.59 24.87 -2.86
CA LYS A 112 -3.71 25.10 -4.32
C LYS A 112 -3.55 23.81 -5.12
N PHE A 113 -2.63 22.96 -4.73
CA PHE A 113 -2.26 21.73 -5.43
C PHE A 113 -3.30 20.61 -5.26
N TYR A 114 -3.76 20.37 -4.03
CA TYR A 114 -4.57 19.21 -3.70
C TYR A 114 -5.98 19.22 -4.35
N PRO A 115 -6.68 20.35 -4.50
CA PRO A 115 -7.92 20.38 -5.28
C PRO A 115 -7.76 19.90 -6.73
N GLU A 116 -6.58 20.12 -7.35
CA GLU A 116 -6.29 19.60 -8.71
C GLU A 116 -6.14 18.08 -8.70
N VAL A 117 -5.50 17.52 -7.65
CA VAL A 117 -5.40 16.06 -7.44
C VAL A 117 -6.79 15.44 -7.35
N LEU A 118 -7.67 15.99 -6.51
CA LEU A 118 -9.04 15.51 -6.35
C LEU A 118 -9.84 15.61 -7.65
N LYS A 119 -9.71 16.69 -8.41
CA LYS A 119 -10.34 16.86 -9.72
C LYS A 119 -9.83 15.83 -10.72
N ALA A 120 -8.53 15.54 -10.70
CA ALA A 120 -7.92 14.54 -11.58
C ALA A 120 -8.38 13.10 -11.26
N ALA A 121 -8.66 12.80 -10.00
CA ALA A 121 -9.08 11.48 -9.52
C ALA A 121 -10.59 11.22 -9.68
N LYS A 122 -11.41 12.26 -9.52
CA LYS A 122 -12.87 12.14 -9.40
C LYS A 122 -13.51 11.38 -10.57
N GLY A 123 -14.29 10.32 -10.23
CA GLY A 123 -15.07 9.53 -11.18
C GLY A 123 -14.23 8.62 -12.09
N ARG A 124 -12.96 8.33 -11.73
CA ARG A 124 -12.07 7.50 -12.53
C ARG A 124 -11.66 6.19 -11.86
N PHE A 125 -11.61 6.14 -10.54
CA PHE A 125 -11.25 4.94 -9.82
C PHE A 125 -12.36 3.88 -9.85
N HIS A 126 -12.01 2.63 -10.05
CA HIS A 126 -12.92 1.48 -9.92
C HIS A 126 -13.09 1.02 -8.47
N VAL A 127 -12.15 1.33 -7.60
CA VAL A 127 -12.16 1.07 -6.16
C VAL A 127 -12.17 2.39 -5.39
N ASP A 128 -12.55 2.38 -4.12
CA ASP A 128 -12.47 3.57 -3.29
C ASP A 128 -11.02 4.04 -3.14
N TYR A 129 -10.82 5.35 -3.02
CA TYR A 129 -9.48 5.90 -3.01
C TYR A 129 -9.30 7.03 -2.00
N GLY A 130 -8.11 7.10 -1.45
CA GLY A 130 -7.66 8.20 -0.61
C GLY A 130 -6.21 8.54 -0.87
N PHE A 131 -5.72 9.61 -0.22
CA PHE A 131 -4.34 10.03 -0.37
C PHE A 131 -3.65 10.21 0.97
N HIS A 132 -2.37 9.82 1.03
CA HIS A 132 -1.41 10.26 2.03
C HIS A 132 -0.58 11.38 1.42
N LEU A 133 -0.40 12.49 2.12
CA LEU A 133 0.35 13.62 1.58
C LEU A 133 1.72 13.75 2.26
N ALA A 134 2.75 14.06 1.47
CA ALA A 134 4.08 14.28 2.00
C ALA A 134 4.34 15.79 2.12
N PRO A 135 4.50 16.34 3.33
CA PRO A 135 4.99 17.70 3.53
C PRO A 135 6.42 17.81 3.00
N MET A 136 6.64 18.63 1.97
CA MET A 136 7.93 18.72 1.25
C MET A 136 8.70 19.99 1.60
N ASP A 137 8.03 21.02 2.11
CA ASP A 137 8.63 22.27 2.57
C ASP A 137 7.87 22.85 3.78
N SER A 138 8.38 23.92 4.35
CA SER A 138 7.85 24.51 5.58
C SER A 138 6.41 25.01 5.46
N VAL A 139 5.98 25.45 4.27
CA VAL A 139 4.60 25.93 4.07
C VAL A 139 3.58 24.80 4.30
N HIS A 140 3.95 23.57 4.00
CA HIS A 140 3.06 22.42 4.17
C HIS A 140 2.78 22.10 5.64
N ASN A 141 3.74 22.40 6.54
CA ASN A 141 3.54 22.21 7.98
C ASN A 141 2.38 23.04 8.52
N GLY A 142 2.24 24.27 8.03
CA GLY A 142 1.10 25.14 8.37
C GLY A 142 -0.23 24.75 7.71
N GLU A 143 -0.24 23.77 6.81
CA GLU A 143 -1.45 23.32 6.11
C GLU A 143 -2.02 22.00 6.66
N ILE A 144 -1.30 21.30 7.56
CA ILE A 144 -1.69 19.97 8.07
C ILE A 144 -3.09 19.96 8.67
N GLU A 145 -3.41 20.89 9.57
CA GLU A 145 -4.72 21.02 10.18
C GLU A 145 -5.83 21.19 9.13
N MET A 146 -5.66 22.11 8.20
CA MET A 146 -6.59 22.35 7.11
C MET A 146 -6.76 21.13 6.20
N LEU A 147 -5.69 20.39 5.94
CA LEU A 147 -5.75 19.17 5.11
C LEU A 147 -6.57 18.07 5.79
N ILE A 148 -6.47 17.94 7.12
CA ILE A 148 -7.28 17.00 7.89
C ILE A 148 -8.75 17.44 7.88
N GLU A 149 -9.04 18.70 8.22
CA GLU A 149 -10.40 19.18 8.40
C GLU A 149 -11.19 19.28 7.08
N LYS A 150 -10.59 19.89 6.06
CA LYS A 150 -11.29 20.19 4.81
C LYS A 150 -11.26 19.06 3.79
N PHE A 151 -10.23 18.23 3.85
CA PHE A 151 -10.02 17.21 2.84
C PHE A 151 -9.95 15.79 3.39
N GLY A 152 -10.03 15.57 4.70
CA GLY A 152 -9.96 14.25 5.29
C GLY A 152 -8.62 13.54 5.08
N VAL A 153 -7.53 14.30 4.92
CA VAL A 153 -6.18 13.73 4.84
C VAL A 153 -5.66 13.49 6.26
N ALA A 154 -5.85 12.28 6.77
CA ALA A 154 -5.47 11.91 8.13
C ALA A 154 -4.09 11.24 8.23
N SER A 155 -3.34 11.16 7.14
CA SER A 155 -2.03 10.50 7.13
C SER A 155 -1.05 11.21 6.21
N PHE A 156 0.19 11.27 6.69
CA PHE A 156 1.28 12.01 6.04
C PHE A 156 2.47 11.08 5.80
N LYS A 157 3.43 11.49 4.96
CA LYS A 157 4.64 10.70 4.65
C LYS A 157 5.90 11.54 4.65
N ILE A 158 6.98 10.95 5.17
CA ILE A 158 8.36 11.44 5.01
C ILE A 158 9.15 10.39 4.23
N PHE A 159 9.94 10.86 3.24
CA PHE A 159 10.88 10.07 2.47
C PHE A 159 12.31 10.41 2.94
N MET A 160 12.85 9.69 3.93
CA MET A 160 14.12 10.04 4.57
C MET A 160 15.32 9.98 3.62
N PHE A 161 15.21 9.28 2.50
CA PHE A 161 16.29 9.10 1.54
C PHE A 161 16.46 10.23 0.50
N TYR A 162 15.59 11.23 0.45
CA TYR A 162 15.72 12.33 -0.52
C TYR A 162 16.87 13.29 -0.26
N GLY A 163 17.73 13.05 0.73
CA GLY A 163 18.79 13.97 1.13
C GLY A 163 19.90 14.19 0.10
N SER A 164 20.25 13.23 -0.75
CA SER A 164 21.47 13.31 -1.57
C SER A 164 21.40 12.78 -2.98
N HIS A 165 20.50 11.85 -3.28
CA HIS A 165 20.26 11.35 -4.65
C HIS A 165 18.78 11.26 -4.91
N GLY A 166 18.36 11.75 -6.07
CA GLY A 166 16.99 11.62 -6.52
C GLY A 166 16.58 10.14 -6.60
N LEU A 167 15.31 9.88 -6.41
CA LEU A 167 14.66 8.57 -6.49
C LEU A 167 14.99 7.81 -7.77
N HIS A 168 15.36 8.50 -8.84
CA HIS A 168 15.29 7.99 -10.20
C HIS A 168 16.58 8.18 -10.98
N GLY A 169 17.71 8.01 -10.34
CA GLY A 169 19.01 8.08 -10.99
C GLY A 169 19.65 9.46 -10.85
N ALA A 170 19.73 10.27 -11.84
CA ALA A 170 20.62 11.40 -11.95
C ALA A 170 20.04 12.75 -11.51
N SER A 171 19.34 12.88 -10.37
CA SER A 171 19.02 14.22 -9.86
C SER A 171 20.13 14.72 -8.92
N ASP A 172 20.96 15.64 -9.41
CA ASP A 172 22.06 16.24 -8.65
C ASP A 172 21.57 17.33 -7.66
N SER A 173 20.31 17.76 -7.77
CA SER A 173 19.71 18.80 -6.95
C SER A 173 18.43 18.32 -6.28
N GLN A 174 18.48 18.11 -4.97
CA GLN A 174 17.30 17.82 -4.15
C GLN A 174 16.23 18.91 -4.32
N ARG A 175 16.63 20.17 -4.28
CA ARG A 175 15.72 21.31 -4.38
C ARG A 175 14.93 21.30 -5.68
N ASP A 176 15.62 21.10 -6.81
CA ASP A 176 14.97 21.12 -8.13
C ASP A 176 14.07 19.90 -8.33
N PHE A 177 14.47 18.74 -7.80
CA PHE A 177 13.65 17.52 -7.83
C PHE A 177 12.37 17.66 -6.98
N LEU A 178 12.49 18.24 -5.80
CA LEU A 178 11.36 18.43 -4.88
C LEU A 178 10.56 19.71 -5.19
N MET A 179 11.08 20.60 -6.05
CA MET A 179 10.48 21.90 -6.37
C MET A 179 10.20 22.75 -5.10
N ILE A 180 11.12 22.72 -4.14
CA ILE A 180 11.05 23.47 -2.89
C ILE A 180 11.76 24.83 -2.99
N GLY A 181 11.46 25.73 -2.06
CA GLY A 181 12.03 27.08 -2.01
C GLY A 181 13.55 27.10 -1.90
N LYS A 182 14.17 28.25 -2.27
CA LYS A 182 15.63 28.39 -2.31
C LYS A 182 16.29 28.15 -0.94
N ASP A 183 15.60 28.52 0.13
CA ASP A 183 16.09 28.45 1.51
C ASP A 183 15.54 27.23 2.25
N GLU A 184 14.73 26.39 1.57
CA GLU A 184 14.16 25.18 2.13
C GLU A 184 15.14 23.99 2.03
N ARG A 185 15.05 23.12 3.03
CA ARG A 185 15.80 21.86 3.09
C ARG A 185 14.90 20.73 3.49
N TYR A 186 15.09 19.58 2.88
CA TYR A 186 14.39 18.34 3.21
C TYR A 186 15.35 17.44 3.99
N ASP A 187 15.52 17.72 5.28
CA ASP A 187 16.48 17.09 6.19
C ASP A 187 15.83 16.75 7.55
N TYR A 188 16.62 16.31 8.51
CA TYR A 188 16.11 15.88 9.82
C TYR A 188 15.40 17.00 10.59
N ALA A 189 15.81 18.25 10.43
CA ALA A 189 15.12 19.39 11.03
C ALA A 189 13.72 19.55 10.43
N HIS A 190 13.61 19.45 9.11
CA HIS A 190 12.30 19.44 8.44
C HIS A 190 11.42 18.28 8.93
N PHE A 191 11.98 17.08 9.09
CA PHE A 191 11.23 15.90 9.57
C PHE A 191 10.69 16.11 10.98
N GLU A 192 11.51 16.69 11.88
CA GLU A 192 11.07 17.06 13.22
C GLU A 192 9.92 18.07 13.19
N PHE A 193 10.01 19.11 12.37
CA PHE A 193 8.95 20.12 12.26
C PHE A 193 7.66 19.57 11.66
N VAL A 194 7.74 18.64 10.71
CA VAL A 194 6.56 17.90 10.22
C VAL A 194 5.91 17.11 11.36
N MET A 195 6.69 16.39 12.17
CA MET A 195 6.19 15.61 13.31
C MET A 195 5.52 16.52 14.35
N ARG A 196 6.13 17.66 14.69
CA ARG A 196 5.53 18.66 15.60
C ARG A 196 4.22 19.22 15.06
N ALA A 197 4.15 19.52 13.76
CA ALA A 197 2.94 20.06 13.14
C ALA A 197 1.80 19.01 13.12
N ILE A 198 2.11 17.73 12.88
CA ILE A 198 1.13 16.65 12.97
C ILE A 198 0.66 16.47 14.41
N GLN A 199 1.57 16.49 15.39
CA GLN A 199 1.20 16.37 16.80
C GLN A 199 0.32 17.54 17.26
N ALA A 200 0.65 18.76 16.87
CA ALA A 200 -0.19 19.93 17.18
C ALA A 200 -1.60 19.81 16.59
N ALA A 201 -1.74 19.27 15.37
CA ALA A 201 -3.05 19.00 14.78
C ALA A 201 -3.82 17.91 15.56
N ARG A 202 -3.13 16.86 16.02
CA ARG A 202 -3.73 15.79 16.86
C ARG A 202 -4.27 16.33 18.20
N GLU A 203 -3.54 17.23 18.83
CA GLU A 203 -3.94 17.88 20.09
C GLU A 203 -5.19 18.74 19.92
N LYS A 204 -5.35 19.38 18.75
CA LYS A 204 -6.55 20.16 18.42
C LYS A 204 -7.76 19.31 18.04
N MET A 205 -7.53 18.06 17.60
CA MET A 205 -8.57 17.14 17.12
C MET A 205 -8.52 15.80 17.88
N PRO A 206 -8.75 15.81 19.22
CA PRO A 206 -8.55 14.62 20.04
C PRO A 206 -9.46 13.45 19.64
N GLU A 207 -10.65 13.71 19.09
CA GLU A 207 -11.58 12.68 18.60
C GLU A 207 -11.09 11.94 17.35
N ARG A 208 -10.15 12.53 16.62
CA ARG A 208 -9.52 11.96 15.40
C ARG A 208 -8.07 11.55 15.63
N ALA A 209 -7.50 11.90 16.76
CA ALA A 209 -6.07 11.79 17.05
C ALA A 209 -5.51 10.38 16.83
N SER A 210 -6.26 9.32 17.18
CA SER A 210 -5.83 7.92 17.01
C SER A 210 -5.62 7.53 15.54
N GLN A 211 -6.25 8.21 14.61
CA GLN A 211 -6.22 7.92 13.16
C GLN A 211 -5.37 8.90 12.36
N ILE A 212 -4.83 9.95 13.01
CA ILE A 212 -3.86 10.86 12.39
C ILE A 212 -2.48 10.27 12.60
N SER A 213 -1.77 9.96 11.53
CA SER A 213 -0.51 9.21 11.58
C SER A 213 0.54 9.73 10.59
N LEU A 214 1.80 9.39 10.86
CA LEU A 214 2.93 9.65 9.98
C LEU A 214 3.55 8.35 9.52
N SER A 215 3.73 8.21 8.22
CA SER A 215 4.43 7.10 7.56
C SER A 215 5.84 7.52 7.17
N LEU A 216 6.82 6.64 7.33
CA LEU A 216 8.21 6.94 6.99
C LEU A 216 8.82 5.87 6.10
N HIS A 217 9.37 6.31 4.97
CA HIS A 217 10.31 5.51 4.18
C HIS A 217 11.70 5.65 4.82
N CYS A 218 12.13 4.62 5.52
CA CYS A 218 13.33 4.64 6.37
C CYS A 218 14.55 4.13 5.61
N GLU A 219 15.32 5.02 4.99
CA GLU A 219 16.68 4.76 4.47
C GLU A 219 17.51 6.04 4.64
N THR A 220 18.78 5.92 5.10
CA THR A 220 19.68 7.07 5.28
C THR A 220 20.38 7.43 3.98
N ALA A 221 20.14 8.65 3.50
CA ALA A 221 20.62 9.16 2.21
C ALA A 221 22.15 9.11 2.09
N GLU A 222 22.86 9.49 3.16
CA GLU A 222 24.33 9.57 3.19
C GLU A 222 24.97 8.19 3.02
N ILE A 223 24.46 7.17 3.74
CA ILE A 223 24.95 5.78 3.64
C ILE A 223 24.70 5.26 2.23
N MET A 224 23.48 5.39 1.71
CA MET A 224 23.16 4.94 0.35
C MET A 224 24.03 5.60 -0.70
N THR A 225 24.31 6.91 -0.58
CA THR A 225 25.17 7.64 -1.51
C THR A 225 26.59 7.09 -1.53
N ALA A 226 27.15 6.87 -0.32
CA ALA A 226 28.50 6.33 -0.20
C ALA A 226 28.60 4.91 -0.77
N TYR A 227 27.69 4.02 -0.40
CA TYR A 227 27.66 2.65 -0.88
C TYR A 227 27.37 2.55 -2.37
N THR A 228 26.46 3.35 -2.91
CA THR A 228 26.22 3.40 -4.36
C THR A 228 27.50 3.71 -5.13
N LYS A 229 28.31 4.69 -4.71
CA LYS A 229 29.59 5.03 -5.35
C LYS A 229 30.62 3.89 -5.28
N ILE A 230 30.60 3.11 -4.19
CA ILE A 230 31.50 1.95 -4.00
C ILE A 230 31.05 0.82 -4.93
N ILE A 231 29.80 0.43 -4.86
CA ILE A 231 29.25 -0.73 -5.59
C ILE A 231 29.24 -0.48 -7.11
N GLN A 232 28.99 0.74 -7.57
CA GLN A 232 29.08 1.06 -9.01
C GLN A 232 30.47 0.83 -9.59
N LYS A 233 31.53 0.87 -8.80
CA LYS A 233 32.91 0.58 -9.21
C LYS A 233 33.24 -0.91 -9.17
N ASP A 234 32.49 -1.69 -8.41
CA ASP A 234 32.68 -3.14 -8.30
C ASP A 234 31.99 -3.86 -9.47
N LYS A 235 32.82 -4.26 -10.45
CA LYS A 235 32.33 -4.95 -11.65
C LYS A 235 31.92 -6.40 -11.40
N SER A 236 32.22 -6.97 -10.23
CA SER A 236 31.83 -8.33 -9.87
C SER A 236 30.35 -8.41 -9.49
N MET A 237 29.75 -7.32 -9.00
CA MET A 237 28.35 -7.22 -8.61
C MET A 237 27.48 -6.62 -9.73
N LYS A 238 26.33 -7.24 -9.98
CA LYS A 238 25.41 -6.82 -11.06
C LYS A 238 23.95 -6.94 -10.65
N GLY A 239 23.06 -6.29 -11.40
CA GLY A 239 21.61 -6.44 -11.29
C GLY A 239 21.07 -6.11 -9.88
N LEU A 240 20.07 -6.87 -9.43
CA LEU A 240 19.43 -6.68 -8.12
C LEU A 240 20.40 -6.86 -6.94
N ALA A 241 21.38 -7.76 -7.06
CA ALA A 241 22.38 -7.97 -6.01
C ALA A 241 23.24 -6.71 -5.81
N ALA A 242 23.71 -6.09 -6.88
CA ALA A 242 24.46 -4.83 -6.80
C ALA A 242 23.59 -3.70 -6.24
N TYR A 243 22.34 -3.62 -6.68
CA TYR A 243 21.42 -2.61 -6.19
C TYR A 243 21.09 -2.79 -4.69
N SER A 244 20.86 -4.02 -4.25
CA SER A 244 20.66 -4.35 -2.84
C SER A 244 21.89 -3.98 -1.98
N ALA A 245 23.09 -4.30 -2.44
CA ALA A 245 24.33 -3.94 -1.76
C ALA A 245 24.57 -2.42 -1.67
N SER A 246 24.12 -1.65 -2.67
CA SER A 246 24.24 -0.18 -2.67
C SER A 246 23.32 0.50 -1.67
N ARG A 247 22.33 -0.21 -1.16
CA ARG A 247 21.36 0.24 -0.16
C ARG A 247 21.36 -0.73 1.03
N PRO A 248 22.44 -0.73 1.82
CA PRO A 248 22.67 -1.78 2.82
C PRO A 248 21.60 -1.73 3.92
N GLN A 249 21.27 -2.90 4.46
CA GLN A 249 20.22 -3.07 5.48
C GLN A 249 20.37 -2.15 6.70
N HIS A 250 21.60 -1.83 7.10
CA HIS A 250 21.83 -0.93 8.23
C HIS A 250 21.46 0.55 7.91
N SER A 251 21.34 0.91 6.65
CA SER A 251 20.77 2.21 6.23
C SER A 251 19.30 2.31 6.62
N GLU A 252 18.52 1.21 6.45
CA GLU A 252 17.14 1.14 6.93
C GLU A 252 17.09 1.18 8.46
N GLY A 253 17.85 0.29 9.14
CA GLY A 253 17.85 0.21 10.60
C GLY A 253 18.20 1.54 11.27
N LEU A 254 19.23 2.24 10.78
CA LEU A 254 19.60 3.55 11.31
C LEU A 254 18.48 4.59 11.10
N ALA A 255 17.84 4.59 9.93
CA ALA A 255 16.74 5.51 9.66
C ALA A 255 15.53 5.23 10.58
N VAL A 256 15.26 3.96 10.91
CA VAL A 256 14.24 3.59 11.91
C VAL A 256 14.59 4.16 13.29
N PHE A 257 15.84 4.07 13.74
CA PHE A 257 16.26 4.69 15.01
C PHE A 257 16.07 6.19 15.01
N ILE A 258 16.50 6.86 13.96
CA ILE A 258 16.35 8.34 13.83
C ILE A 258 14.85 8.71 13.84
N ALA A 259 14.02 8.05 13.04
CA ALA A 259 12.58 8.31 12.98
C ALA A 259 11.92 8.12 14.35
N SER A 260 12.27 7.05 15.05
CA SER A 260 11.70 6.71 16.36
C SER A 260 12.13 7.71 17.44
N TYR A 261 13.40 8.13 17.41
CA TYR A 261 13.89 9.13 18.35
C TYR A 261 13.19 10.49 18.13
N LEU A 262 13.06 10.93 16.88
CA LEU A 262 12.35 12.18 16.56
C LEU A 262 10.87 12.10 16.95
N ALA A 263 10.23 10.93 16.76
CA ALA A 263 8.85 10.74 17.18
C ALA A 263 8.69 10.87 18.71
N ASN A 264 9.64 10.33 19.48
CA ASN A 264 9.69 10.53 20.93
C ASN A 264 9.85 12.00 21.32
N GLU A 265 10.82 12.71 20.74
CA GLU A 265 11.09 14.12 21.04
C GLU A 265 9.93 15.06 20.67
N THR A 266 9.11 14.66 19.71
CA THR A 266 7.95 15.43 19.24
C THR A 266 6.63 14.96 19.87
N ALA A 267 6.66 13.95 20.73
CA ALA A 267 5.52 13.31 21.35
C ALA A 267 4.47 12.80 20.33
N LEU A 268 4.89 12.44 19.10
CA LEU A 268 4.02 11.93 18.06
C LEU A 268 3.88 10.41 18.18
N PRO A 269 2.75 9.86 18.66
CA PRO A 269 2.66 8.45 19.01
C PRO A 269 2.32 7.53 17.83
N ASN A 270 1.79 8.05 16.70
CA ASN A 270 1.29 7.21 15.60
C ASN A 270 2.26 7.20 14.43
N ILE A 271 3.15 6.23 14.43
CA ILE A 271 4.23 6.08 13.43
C ILE A 271 4.03 4.80 12.62
N ASN A 272 4.13 4.91 11.29
CA ASN A 272 4.09 3.78 10.37
C ASN A 272 5.46 3.64 9.70
N LEU A 273 6.15 2.56 9.97
CA LEU A 273 7.44 2.20 9.36
C LEU A 273 7.14 1.39 8.09
N LEU A 274 7.30 2.04 6.93
CA LEU A 274 6.86 1.51 5.65
C LEU A 274 7.82 0.45 5.10
N HIS A 275 7.26 -0.51 4.34
CA HIS A 275 7.98 -1.50 3.51
C HIS A 275 9.33 -1.95 4.09
N LEU A 276 9.34 -2.38 5.37
CA LEU A 276 10.56 -2.94 5.98
C LEU A 276 11.04 -4.13 5.16
N SER A 277 12.23 -4.01 4.59
CA SER A 277 12.70 -4.94 3.56
C SER A 277 13.69 -5.98 4.07
N SER A 278 14.17 -5.85 5.30
CA SER A 278 15.29 -6.66 5.80
C SER A 278 15.15 -7.02 7.28
N ARG A 279 15.86 -8.08 7.68
CA ARG A 279 15.98 -8.49 9.09
C ARG A 279 16.39 -7.32 9.99
N LYS A 280 17.40 -6.54 9.57
CA LYS A 280 17.90 -5.42 10.39
C LYS A 280 16.87 -4.31 10.56
N ALA A 281 16.07 -4.05 9.55
CA ALA A 281 15.02 -3.03 9.63
C ALA A 281 13.91 -3.44 10.61
N VAL A 282 13.43 -4.70 10.52
CA VAL A 282 12.41 -5.22 11.44
C VAL A 282 12.93 -5.27 12.87
N GLN A 283 14.15 -5.79 13.08
CA GLN A 283 14.77 -5.82 14.41
C GLN A 283 14.94 -4.43 15.00
N ALA A 284 15.34 -3.43 14.20
CA ALA A 284 15.42 -2.04 14.64
C ALA A 284 14.05 -1.51 15.07
N ALA A 285 13.00 -1.80 14.30
CA ALA A 285 11.64 -1.38 14.63
C ALA A 285 11.14 -2.03 15.94
N MET A 286 11.42 -3.30 16.17
CA MET A 286 11.07 -3.99 17.41
C MET A 286 11.82 -3.39 18.59
N MET A 287 13.14 -3.19 18.48
CA MET A 287 13.95 -2.55 19.54
C MET A 287 13.39 -1.16 19.90
N MET A 288 12.98 -0.37 18.91
CA MET A 288 12.41 0.95 19.17
C MET A 288 11.03 0.87 19.83
N SER A 289 10.22 -0.15 19.51
CA SER A 289 8.95 -0.40 20.21
C SER A 289 9.17 -0.74 21.70
N ASP A 290 10.25 -1.44 22.02
CA ASP A 290 10.63 -1.76 23.41
C ASP A 290 11.15 -0.50 24.15
N ILE A 291 11.96 0.32 23.49
CA ILE A 291 12.53 1.55 24.08
C ILE A 291 11.47 2.63 24.28
N PHE A 292 10.54 2.78 23.33
CA PHE A 292 9.47 3.79 23.35
C PHE A 292 8.07 3.15 23.33
N PRO A 293 7.65 2.44 24.41
CA PRO A 293 6.38 1.70 24.43
C PRO A 293 5.12 2.58 24.36
N HIS A 294 5.25 3.89 24.53
CA HIS A 294 4.19 4.87 24.37
C HIS A 294 3.95 5.30 22.91
N ILE A 295 4.81 4.87 21.98
CA ILE A 295 4.66 5.12 20.55
C ILE A 295 4.08 3.86 19.89
N ASP A 296 2.95 4.01 19.21
CA ASP A 296 2.31 2.95 18.44
C ASP A 296 2.98 2.84 17.05
N PHE A 297 4.10 2.11 17.01
CA PHE A 297 4.78 1.76 15.77
C PHE A 297 4.01 0.70 15.01
N LYS A 298 3.67 0.98 13.76
CA LYS A 298 3.16 -0.01 12.82
C LYS A 298 4.24 -0.36 11.80
N ARG A 299 4.36 -1.63 11.49
CA ARG A 299 5.41 -2.22 10.65
C ARG A 299 4.79 -2.82 9.41
N GLU A 300 5.12 -2.22 8.27
CA GLU A 300 4.61 -2.60 6.96
C GLU A 300 5.63 -3.46 6.20
N VAL A 301 5.13 -4.44 5.44
CA VAL A 301 5.90 -5.18 4.45
C VAL A 301 5.16 -5.18 3.12
N THR A 302 5.89 -5.28 1.99
CA THR A 302 5.22 -5.39 0.69
C THR A 302 5.17 -6.83 0.20
N ILE A 303 4.17 -7.13 -0.60
CA ILE A 303 4.10 -8.44 -1.28
C ILE A 303 5.32 -8.67 -2.18
N GLY A 304 5.90 -7.61 -2.75
CA GLY A 304 7.14 -7.67 -3.52
C GLY A 304 8.33 -8.19 -2.71
N HIS A 305 8.52 -7.71 -1.48
CA HIS A 305 9.60 -8.17 -0.59
C HIS A 305 9.35 -9.57 -0.02
N LEU A 306 8.10 -10.02 0.02
CA LEU A 306 7.75 -11.39 0.46
C LEU A 306 7.90 -12.43 -0.68
N MET A 307 7.79 -12.03 -1.93
CA MET A 307 7.73 -12.97 -3.07
C MET A 307 9.00 -12.98 -3.93
N LEU A 308 9.78 -11.91 -3.93
CA LEU A 308 10.95 -11.74 -4.80
C LEU A 308 12.24 -11.70 -3.99
N ASP A 309 13.32 -12.22 -4.56
CA ASP A 309 14.68 -12.07 -4.03
C ASP A 309 15.66 -11.57 -5.11
N ILE A 310 16.91 -11.31 -4.73
CA ILE A 310 17.94 -10.79 -5.64
C ILE A 310 18.24 -11.68 -6.85
N ASN A 311 17.78 -12.93 -6.86
CA ASN A 311 17.94 -13.89 -7.97
C ASN A 311 16.70 -13.93 -8.88
N SER A 312 15.71 -13.07 -8.64
CA SER A 312 14.48 -13.01 -9.45
C SER A 312 14.80 -12.74 -10.92
N LYS A 313 14.18 -13.51 -11.83
CA LYS A 313 14.37 -13.43 -13.27
C LYS A 313 13.96 -12.08 -13.88
N ALA A 314 13.17 -11.30 -13.14
CA ALA A 314 12.73 -9.98 -13.56
C ALA A 314 13.88 -8.95 -13.67
N ALA A 315 15.04 -9.23 -13.08
CA ALA A 315 16.23 -8.39 -13.15
C ALA A 315 15.93 -6.91 -12.82
N GLU A 316 16.32 -5.97 -13.71
CA GLU A 316 16.08 -4.53 -13.49
C GLU A 316 14.62 -4.11 -13.42
N LEU A 317 13.70 -4.95 -13.90
CA LEU A 317 12.26 -4.68 -13.79
C LEU A 317 11.76 -4.76 -12.34
N ALA A 318 12.45 -5.54 -11.49
CA ALA A 318 12.16 -5.65 -10.05
C ALA A 318 12.87 -4.59 -9.19
N LYS A 319 13.50 -3.57 -9.81
CA LYS A 319 14.10 -2.46 -9.03
C LYS A 319 13.03 -1.68 -8.27
N VAL A 320 13.20 -1.57 -6.95
CA VAL A 320 12.32 -0.87 -6.01
C VAL A 320 13.11 -0.29 -4.85
N ASN A 321 12.57 0.62 -4.11
CA ASN A 321 13.15 1.23 -2.90
C ASN A 321 12.22 1.02 -1.70
N PRO A 322 12.71 0.41 -0.61
CA PRO A 322 14.00 -0.27 -0.44
C PRO A 322 14.17 -1.43 -1.44
N PRO A 323 15.42 -1.91 -1.69
CA PRO A 323 15.64 -2.91 -2.72
C PRO A 323 15.12 -4.29 -2.32
N ILE A 324 14.84 -5.12 -3.32
CA ILE A 324 14.65 -6.56 -3.14
C ILE A 324 15.92 -7.15 -2.50
N ARG A 325 15.74 -8.00 -1.50
CA ARG A 325 16.80 -8.52 -0.64
C ARG A 325 17.20 -9.97 -0.99
N PRO A 326 18.32 -10.45 -0.43
CA PRO A 326 18.66 -11.87 -0.47
C PRO A 326 17.57 -12.75 0.14
N ARG A 327 17.55 -14.04 -0.23
CA ARG A 327 16.52 -15.01 0.18
C ARG A 327 16.39 -15.15 1.69
N GLU A 328 17.47 -15.04 2.45
CA GLU A 328 17.46 -15.09 3.90
C GLU A 328 16.67 -13.95 4.56
N ASP A 329 16.63 -12.77 3.96
CA ASP A 329 15.77 -11.67 4.42
C ASP A 329 14.30 -11.94 4.08
N VAL A 330 14.02 -12.48 2.90
CA VAL A 330 12.66 -12.86 2.48
C VAL A 330 12.08 -13.90 3.45
N GLU A 331 12.83 -14.94 3.80
CA GLU A 331 12.39 -15.94 4.77
C GLU A 331 12.18 -15.34 6.16
N PHE A 332 13.07 -14.45 6.59
CA PHE A 332 12.89 -13.74 7.86
C PHE A 332 11.63 -12.86 7.89
N LEU A 333 11.32 -12.17 6.79
CA LEU A 333 10.10 -11.36 6.69
C LEU A 333 8.84 -12.22 6.79
N TRP A 334 8.84 -13.42 6.20
CA TRP A 334 7.76 -14.39 6.37
C TRP A 334 7.63 -14.87 7.82
N ASP A 335 8.75 -15.20 8.47
CA ASP A 335 8.75 -15.62 9.87
C ASP A 335 8.19 -14.51 10.77
N ALA A 336 8.63 -13.26 10.56
CA ALA A 336 8.16 -12.09 11.29
C ALA A 336 6.65 -11.82 11.05
N LEU A 337 6.16 -12.00 9.81
CA LEU A 337 4.75 -11.88 9.49
C LEU A 337 3.91 -12.94 10.21
N LEU A 338 4.36 -14.21 10.17
CA LEU A 338 3.69 -15.32 10.84
C LEU A 338 3.67 -15.14 12.38
N ALA A 339 4.73 -14.59 12.94
CA ALA A 339 4.84 -14.27 14.36
C ALA A 339 3.97 -13.05 14.79
N GLY A 340 3.39 -12.31 13.83
CA GLY A 340 2.61 -11.10 14.11
C GLY A 340 3.48 -9.88 14.42
N GLU A 341 4.76 -9.90 14.05
CA GLU A 341 5.70 -8.79 14.20
C GLU A 341 5.55 -7.74 13.11
N LEU A 342 4.84 -8.05 12.02
CA LEU A 342 4.48 -7.13 10.95
C LEU A 342 2.97 -6.89 11.00
N ASP A 343 2.56 -5.62 10.91
CA ASP A 343 1.18 -5.20 11.12
C ASP A 343 0.30 -5.32 9.89
N TRP A 344 0.87 -5.08 8.68
CA TRP A 344 0.14 -5.23 7.42
C TRP A 344 1.04 -5.48 6.21
N VAL A 345 0.41 -6.03 5.18
CA VAL A 345 0.99 -6.30 3.85
C VAL A 345 0.33 -5.39 2.83
N VAL A 346 1.14 -4.74 1.98
CA VAL A 346 0.70 -3.83 0.91
C VAL A 346 1.37 -4.18 -0.40
N SER A 347 0.96 -3.52 -1.48
CA SER A 347 1.60 -3.72 -2.79
C SER A 347 2.81 -2.82 -3.02
N ASP A 348 2.82 -1.60 -2.51
CA ASP A 348 3.69 -0.49 -2.94
C ASP A 348 3.60 -0.26 -4.46
N HIS A 349 2.39 -0.42 -4.99
CA HIS A 349 2.13 -0.37 -6.42
C HIS A 349 2.49 0.99 -7.01
N ALA A 350 3.48 1.00 -7.90
CA ALA A 350 3.95 2.17 -8.63
C ALA A 350 4.04 1.82 -10.12
N CYS A 351 2.96 2.00 -10.85
CA CYS A 351 2.91 1.71 -12.29
C CYS A 351 3.96 2.52 -13.04
N CYS A 352 4.87 1.81 -13.67
CA CYS A 352 5.87 2.38 -14.58
C CYS A 352 5.84 1.58 -15.87
N ARG A 353 5.34 2.15 -16.96
CA ARG A 353 5.27 1.46 -18.26
C ARG A 353 6.64 0.93 -18.65
N HIS A 354 6.68 -0.23 -19.30
CA HIS A 354 7.92 -0.94 -19.61
C HIS A 354 8.97 -0.06 -20.30
N GLU A 355 8.56 0.73 -21.29
CA GLU A 355 9.45 1.64 -22.04
C GLU A 355 9.98 2.80 -21.18
N MET A 356 9.28 3.15 -20.08
CA MET A 356 9.70 4.17 -19.13
C MET A 356 10.53 3.58 -17.99
N LYS A 357 10.32 2.30 -17.66
CA LYS A 357 11.03 1.59 -16.58
C LYS A 357 12.51 1.57 -16.86
N ILE A 358 12.88 1.19 -18.09
CA ILE A 358 14.26 1.22 -18.58
C ILE A 358 14.27 1.44 -20.09
N PRO A 359 14.84 2.56 -20.58
CA PRO A 359 15.03 2.78 -22.02
C PRO A 359 15.88 1.67 -22.64
N LYS A 360 15.56 1.25 -23.88
CA LYS A 360 16.19 0.10 -24.56
C LYS A 360 17.72 0.12 -24.55
N HIS A 361 18.34 1.29 -24.74
CA HIS A 361 19.79 1.43 -24.75
C HIS A 361 20.47 1.26 -23.38
N TYR A 362 19.68 1.17 -22.30
CA TYR A 362 20.15 0.91 -20.94
C TYR A 362 19.80 -0.49 -20.42
N PHE A 363 19.23 -1.37 -21.23
CA PHE A 363 18.91 -2.73 -20.79
C PHE A 363 20.13 -3.42 -20.19
N GLY A 364 19.93 -4.11 -19.04
CA GLY A 364 20.98 -4.72 -18.24
C GLY A 364 21.68 -3.75 -17.28
N ASN A 365 21.34 -2.45 -17.30
CA ASN A 365 21.90 -1.46 -16.38
C ASN A 365 20.89 -1.09 -15.29
N ILE A 366 20.96 -1.77 -14.16
CA ILE A 366 20.08 -1.55 -13.01
C ILE A 366 20.06 -0.10 -12.52
N TRP A 367 21.18 0.63 -12.67
CA TRP A 367 21.31 2.01 -12.21
C TRP A 367 20.38 2.96 -12.95
N MET A 368 20.13 2.69 -14.23
CA MET A 368 19.31 3.52 -15.12
C MET A 368 17.82 3.16 -15.08
N ALA A 369 17.45 2.01 -14.50
CA ALA A 369 16.06 1.65 -14.34
C ALA A 369 15.39 2.55 -13.29
N LYS A 370 14.14 2.93 -13.52
CA LYS A 370 13.30 3.61 -12.52
C LYS A 370 12.95 2.66 -11.38
N SER A 371 12.82 3.17 -10.16
CA SER A 371 12.40 2.39 -9.01
C SER A 371 10.88 2.29 -8.93
N GLY A 372 10.38 1.16 -8.41
CA GLY A 372 8.95 0.88 -8.28
C GLY A 372 8.40 0.04 -9.42
N PHE A 373 7.39 -0.76 -9.09
CA PHE A 373 6.63 -1.60 -10.02
C PHE A 373 5.22 -1.83 -9.47
N GLY A 374 4.30 -2.27 -10.33
CA GLY A 374 2.93 -2.62 -9.95
C GLY A 374 2.83 -4.05 -9.43
N GLY A 375 1.81 -4.36 -8.67
CA GLY A 375 1.57 -5.69 -8.09
C GLY A 375 0.35 -5.76 -7.18
N THR A 376 -0.49 -4.71 -7.16
CA THR A 376 -1.72 -4.69 -6.34
C THR A 376 -2.67 -5.83 -6.69
N GLU A 377 -2.69 -6.25 -7.97
CA GLU A 377 -3.48 -7.38 -8.46
C GLU A 377 -3.03 -8.74 -7.91
N TYR A 378 -1.81 -8.82 -7.40
CA TYR A 378 -1.25 -10.06 -6.85
C TYR A 378 -1.21 -10.08 -5.31
N LEU A 379 -1.56 -8.98 -4.65
CA LEU A 379 -1.46 -8.83 -3.18
C LEU A 379 -2.18 -9.96 -2.43
N LEU A 380 -3.49 -10.06 -2.56
CA LEU A 380 -4.27 -11.09 -1.86
C LEU A 380 -4.01 -12.50 -2.39
N PRO A 381 -4.04 -12.77 -3.71
CA PRO A 381 -3.84 -14.14 -4.20
C PRO A 381 -2.45 -14.69 -3.89
N ALA A 382 -1.39 -13.88 -3.92
CA ALA A 382 -0.05 -14.32 -3.54
C ALA A 382 0.06 -14.57 -2.03
N LEU A 383 -0.53 -13.70 -1.20
CA LEU A 383 -0.56 -13.91 0.25
C LEU A 383 -1.36 -15.16 0.62
N VAL A 384 -2.52 -15.41 -0.01
CA VAL A 384 -3.30 -16.62 0.24
C VAL A 384 -2.53 -17.87 -0.20
N SER A 385 -1.90 -17.85 -1.37
CA SER A 385 -1.11 -18.98 -1.88
C SER A 385 0.07 -19.31 -0.98
N GLU A 386 0.97 -18.38 -0.81
CA GLU A 386 2.23 -18.61 -0.09
C GLU A 386 2.01 -18.66 1.43
N GLY A 387 1.12 -17.83 1.96
CA GLY A 387 0.75 -17.84 3.37
C GLY A 387 0.13 -19.18 3.80
N THR A 388 -0.79 -19.74 2.99
CA THR A 388 -1.37 -21.07 3.26
C THR A 388 -0.29 -22.15 3.24
N ARG A 389 0.62 -22.12 2.28
CA ARG A 389 1.76 -23.04 2.21
C ARG A 389 2.64 -22.99 3.45
N ARG A 390 2.74 -21.80 4.08
CA ARG A 390 3.51 -21.55 5.32
C ARG A 390 2.70 -21.71 6.60
N GLY A 391 1.43 -22.11 6.51
CA GLY A 391 0.56 -22.34 7.68
C GLY A 391 -0.10 -21.08 8.24
N MET A 392 -0.12 -19.97 7.50
CA MET A 392 -0.83 -18.75 7.88
C MET A 392 -2.34 -18.95 7.79
N GLY A 393 -3.07 -18.64 8.85
CA GLY A 393 -4.53 -18.73 8.85
C GLY A 393 -5.20 -17.59 8.09
N TYR A 394 -6.35 -17.84 7.46
CA TYR A 394 -7.08 -16.83 6.66
C TYR A 394 -7.47 -15.59 7.48
N ASN A 395 -7.83 -15.77 8.74
CA ASN A 395 -8.14 -14.65 9.65
C ASN A 395 -6.91 -13.74 9.89
N HIS A 396 -5.70 -14.32 9.91
CA HIS A 396 -4.47 -13.53 9.99
C HIS A 396 -4.20 -12.79 8.67
N MET A 397 -4.43 -13.43 7.51
CA MET A 397 -4.32 -12.79 6.20
C MET A 397 -5.25 -11.58 6.08
N ASP A 398 -6.50 -11.73 6.53
CA ASP A 398 -7.46 -10.62 6.58
C ASP A 398 -6.96 -9.49 7.49
N ARG A 399 -6.53 -9.81 8.71
CA ARG A 399 -5.99 -8.77 9.63
C ARG A 399 -4.93 -7.92 8.97
N VAL A 400 -3.99 -8.54 8.25
CA VAL A 400 -2.85 -7.83 7.67
C VAL A 400 -3.11 -7.20 6.31
N THR A 401 -4.22 -7.52 5.63
CA THR A 401 -4.55 -6.93 4.32
C THR A 401 -5.75 -5.99 4.37
N SER A 402 -6.62 -6.11 5.37
CA SER A 402 -7.88 -5.37 5.39
C SER A 402 -8.11 -4.66 6.73
N TRP A 403 -8.16 -5.41 7.84
CA TRP A 403 -8.53 -4.86 9.14
C TRP A 403 -7.51 -3.86 9.69
N ASN A 404 -6.25 -4.26 9.86
CA ASN A 404 -5.24 -3.41 10.48
C ASN A 404 -5.02 -2.08 9.73
N PRO A 405 -4.85 -2.08 8.38
CA PRO A 405 -4.75 -0.82 7.66
C PRO A 405 -6.04 0.00 7.71
N ALA A 406 -7.24 -0.63 7.69
CA ALA A 406 -8.50 0.10 7.82
C ALA A 406 -8.57 0.84 9.17
N GLN A 407 -8.25 0.18 10.29
CA GLN A 407 -8.24 0.79 11.61
C GLN A 407 -7.23 1.94 11.71
N ARG A 408 -6.00 1.71 11.22
CA ARG A 408 -4.92 2.71 11.30
C ARG A 408 -5.25 3.98 10.52
N TYR A 409 -5.86 3.83 9.36
CA TYR A 409 -6.08 4.95 8.45
C TYR A 409 -7.50 5.53 8.50
N GLY A 410 -8.30 5.16 9.50
CA GLY A 410 -9.62 5.75 9.76
C GLY A 410 -10.69 5.35 8.75
N LEU A 411 -10.68 4.10 8.30
CA LEU A 411 -11.70 3.51 7.43
C LEU A 411 -12.67 2.68 8.27
N ASN A 412 -13.51 3.33 9.06
CA ASN A 412 -14.28 2.74 10.17
C ASN A 412 -15.27 1.63 9.75
N ARG A 413 -15.67 1.57 8.47
CA ARG A 413 -16.62 0.56 7.97
C ARG A 413 -15.98 -0.42 6.98
N LYS A 414 -14.65 -0.52 6.96
CA LYS A 414 -13.91 -1.43 6.07
C LYS A 414 -13.07 -2.42 6.88
N GLY A 415 -12.72 -3.54 6.26
CA GLY A 415 -11.84 -4.55 6.84
C GLY A 415 -12.53 -5.63 7.67
N ASP A 416 -13.85 -5.73 7.68
CA ASP A 416 -14.57 -6.88 8.28
C ASP A 416 -15.86 -7.20 7.51
N ILE A 417 -16.30 -8.47 7.58
CA ILE A 417 -17.61 -8.92 7.11
C ILE A 417 -18.53 -9.02 8.31
N ALA A 418 -19.05 -7.86 8.71
CA ALA A 418 -19.94 -7.71 9.86
C ALA A 418 -21.11 -6.76 9.54
N GLU A 419 -22.23 -6.90 10.25
CA GLU A 419 -23.38 -6.02 10.10
C GLU A 419 -22.98 -4.54 10.28
N GLY A 420 -23.43 -3.69 9.35
CA GLY A 420 -23.12 -2.26 9.32
C GLY A 420 -21.85 -1.87 8.57
N PHE A 421 -20.96 -2.82 8.27
CA PHE A 421 -19.77 -2.57 7.41
C PHE A 421 -20.19 -2.41 5.96
N ASP A 422 -19.36 -1.70 5.18
CA ASP A 422 -19.54 -1.62 3.74
C ASP A 422 -19.45 -3.02 3.13
N ALA A 423 -20.32 -3.34 2.18
CA ALA A 423 -20.33 -4.66 1.54
C ALA A 423 -19.22 -4.77 0.48
N ASP A 424 -18.00 -4.64 0.96
CA ASP A 424 -16.75 -4.74 0.20
C ASP A 424 -16.18 -6.15 0.40
N LEU A 425 -16.16 -6.95 -0.67
CA LEU A 425 -15.84 -8.37 -0.58
C LEU A 425 -14.90 -8.80 -1.71
N ALA A 426 -13.98 -9.70 -1.40
CA ALA A 426 -13.19 -10.46 -2.36
C ALA A 426 -13.52 -11.95 -2.23
N LEU A 427 -14.09 -12.56 -3.27
CA LEU A 427 -14.33 -14.00 -3.31
C LEU A 427 -13.12 -14.71 -3.91
N VAL A 428 -12.45 -15.51 -3.09
CA VAL A 428 -11.20 -16.19 -3.44
C VAL A 428 -11.41 -17.70 -3.54
N ASP A 429 -10.98 -18.28 -4.65
CA ASP A 429 -10.80 -19.73 -4.76
C ASP A 429 -9.38 -20.09 -4.30
N PRO A 430 -9.20 -20.74 -3.14
CA PRO A 430 -7.89 -21.06 -2.59
C PRO A 430 -7.23 -22.30 -3.22
N ALA A 431 -7.90 -22.96 -4.16
CA ALA A 431 -7.41 -24.16 -4.84
C ALA A 431 -7.25 -23.97 -6.37
N LYS A 432 -7.45 -22.74 -6.87
CA LYS A 432 -7.34 -22.44 -8.30
C LYS A 432 -5.92 -22.05 -8.67
N THR A 433 -5.15 -23.02 -9.12
CA THR A 433 -3.77 -22.81 -9.60
C THR A 433 -3.75 -22.07 -10.93
N TRP A 434 -2.85 -21.10 -11.03
CA TRP A 434 -2.61 -20.32 -12.25
C TRP A 434 -1.21 -19.72 -12.23
N THR A 435 -0.70 -19.39 -13.43
CA THR A 435 0.61 -18.75 -13.60
C THR A 435 0.42 -17.27 -13.87
N ILE A 436 1.15 -16.43 -13.16
CA ILE A 436 1.13 -14.97 -13.38
C ILE A 436 1.71 -14.65 -14.75
N THR A 437 0.96 -13.87 -15.53
CA THR A 437 1.44 -13.28 -16.79
C THR A 437 1.03 -11.81 -16.86
N ALA A 438 1.94 -10.94 -17.29
CA ALA A 438 1.68 -9.51 -17.40
C ALA A 438 0.50 -9.17 -18.34
N LYS A 439 0.28 -9.98 -19.37
CA LYS A 439 -0.81 -9.80 -20.34
C LYS A 439 -2.21 -9.97 -19.75
N ASP A 440 -2.32 -10.65 -18.61
CA ASP A 440 -3.61 -10.90 -17.95
C ASP A 440 -3.95 -9.78 -16.94
N SER A 441 -2.99 -8.90 -16.65
CA SER A 441 -3.22 -7.73 -15.80
C SER A 441 -3.81 -6.57 -16.59
N PRO A 442 -4.83 -5.87 -16.04
CA PRO A 442 -5.35 -4.64 -16.63
C PRO A 442 -4.47 -3.41 -16.37
N SER A 443 -3.37 -3.54 -15.62
CA SER A 443 -2.37 -2.49 -15.43
C SER A 443 -1.71 -2.09 -16.76
N THR A 444 -1.45 -0.80 -16.93
CA THR A 444 -0.72 -0.30 -18.10
C THR A 444 0.78 -0.50 -18.03
N GLN A 445 1.30 -1.14 -16.99
CA GLN A 445 2.72 -1.41 -16.80
C GLN A 445 3.34 -2.23 -17.95
N GLY A 446 2.61 -3.22 -18.48
CA GLY A 446 3.02 -4.04 -19.62
C GLY A 446 4.13 -5.08 -19.33
N TYR A 447 4.51 -5.23 -18.06
CA TYR A 447 5.39 -6.28 -17.52
C TYR A 447 4.99 -6.54 -16.06
N THR A 448 5.51 -7.60 -15.45
CA THR A 448 5.43 -7.80 -14.02
C THR A 448 6.69 -8.49 -13.50
N PRO A 449 7.26 -8.07 -12.35
CA PRO A 449 8.35 -8.78 -11.71
C PRO A 449 7.97 -10.20 -11.25
N PHE A 450 6.68 -10.47 -11.14
CA PHE A 450 6.13 -11.76 -10.71
C PHE A 450 5.90 -12.73 -11.89
N GLU A 451 6.27 -12.37 -13.11
CA GLU A 451 6.07 -13.16 -14.33
C GLU A 451 6.53 -14.61 -14.17
N GLY A 452 5.66 -15.56 -14.46
CA GLY A 452 5.93 -16.99 -14.40
C GLY A 452 5.85 -17.60 -13.00
N LEU A 453 5.52 -16.84 -11.94
CA LEU A 453 5.22 -17.41 -10.64
C LEU A 453 3.87 -18.13 -10.68
N GLU A 454 3.82 -19.33 -10.09
CA GLU A 454 2.59 -20.10 -9.93
C GLU A 454 1.95 -19.77 -8.58
N LEU A 455 0.68 -19.44 -8.59
CA LEU A 455 -0.14 -19.23 -7.41
C LEU A 455 -1.22 -20.31 -7.34
N SER A 456 -1.53 -20.79 -6.13
CA SER A 456 -2.59 -21.79 -5.88
C SER A 456 -3.92 -21.15 -5.50
N ALA A 457 -4.00 -19.83 -5.42
CA ALA A 457 -5.23 -19.12 -5.08
C ALA A 457 -5.49 -18.00 -6.09
N ARG A 458 -6.78 -17.75 -6.36
CA ARG A 458 -7.20 -16.69 -7.29
C ARG A 458 -8.40 -15.93 -6.75
N VAL A 459 -8.37 -14.60 -6.91
CA VAL A 459 -9.57 -13.76 -6.74
C VAL A 459 -10.46 -13.98 -7.97
N GLU A 460 -11.66 -14.46 -7.75
CA GLU A 460 -12.62 -14.72 -8.81
C GLU A 460 -13.60 -13.56 -8.98
N GLU A 461 -13.95 -12.92 -7.86
CA GLU A 461 -14.92 -11.83 -7.84
C GLU A 461 -14.55 -10.79 -6.78
N THR A 462 -14.82 -9.52 -7.12
CA THR A 462 -14.66 -8.40 -6.17
C THR A 462 -15.92 -7.56 -6.19
N PHE A 463 -16.45 -7.29 -5.00
CA PHE A 463 -17.62 -6.44 -4.79
C PHE A 463 -17.21 -5.17 -4.04
N LEU A 464 -17.68 -4.03 -4.52
CA LEU A 464 -17.55 -2.73 -3.86
C LEU A 464 -18.95 -2.23 -3.47
N ARG A 465 -19.21 -2.11 -2.19
CA ARG A 465 -20.54 -1.78 -1.64
C ARG A 465 -21.65 -2.61 -2.28
N GLY A 466 -21.46 -3.95 -2.31
CA GLY A 466 -22.40 -4.90 -2.89
C GLY A 466 -22.51 -4.89 -4.42
N GLN A 467 -21.73 -4.05 -5.10
CA GLN A 467 -21.73 -4.00 -6.56
C GLN A 467 -20.52 -4.78 -7.09
N LEU A 468 -20.77 -5.73 -7.99
CA LEU A 468 -19.73 -6.50 -8.67
C LEU A 468 -18.87 -5.57 -9.54
N ILE A 469 -17.57 -5.49 -9.27
CA ILE A 469 -16.60 -4.66 -10.00
C ILE A 469 -15.55 -5.48 -10.76
N TYR A 470 -15.38 -6.75 -10.39
CA TYR A 470 -14.48 -7.69 -11.07
C TYR A 470 -15.05 -9.10 -11.02
N GLN A 471 -14.98 -9.82 -12.13
CA GLN A 471 -15.40 -11.22 -12.25
C GLN A 471 -14.67 -11.89 -13.41
N ASP A 472 -14.21 -13.13 -13.21
CA ASP A 472 -13.67 -14.02 -14.24
C ASP A 472 -12.61 -13.37 -15.14
N GLY A 473 -11.65 -12.64 -14.56
CA GLY A 473 -10.56 -11.99 -15.28
C GLY A 473 -10.93 -10.62 -15.88
N LYS A 474 -12.13 -10.10 -15.63
CA LYS A 474 -12.60 -8.84 -16.24
C LYS A 474 -13.13 -7.86 -15.20
N VAL A 475 -12.78 -6.61 -15.37
CA VAL A 475 -13.40 -5.51 -14.62
C VAL A 475 -14.80 -5.27 -15.18
N VAL A 476 -15.78 -5.16 -14.28
CA VAL A 476 -17.21 -5.03 -14.59
C VAL A 476 -17.68 -3.59 -14.35
N GLY A 477 -18.42 -3.05 -15.29
CA GLY A 477 -19.08 -1.77 -15.14
C GLY A 477 -18.17 -0.55 -15.28
N LYS A 478 -18.71 0.60 -14.89
CA LYS A 478 -18.01 1.90 -14.89
C LYS A 478 -17.28 2.11 -13.56
N PRO A 479 -16.30 3.03 -13.49
CA PRO A 479 -15.68 3.44 -12.22
C PRO A 479 -16.75 3.86 -11.19
N ARG A 480 -16.65 3.30 -9.97
CA ARG A 480 -17.59 3.51 -8.85
C ARG A 480 -16.89 3.91 -7.56
N GLY A 481 -15.55 4.00 -7.59
CA GLY A 481 -14.75 4.38 -6.43
C GLY A 481 -15.05 5.79 -5.97
N GLU A 482 -15.17 5.95 -4.67
CA GLU A 482 -15.42 7.20 -3.99
C GLU A 482 -14.17 7.68 -3.26
N TYR A 483 -14.06 8.99 -3.10
CA TYR A 483 -13.00 9.57 -2.30
C TYR A 483 -13.25 9.32 -0.81
N LEU A 484 -12.26 8.71 -0.15
CA LEU A 484 -12.31 8.40 1.27
C LEU A 484 -11.88 9.62 2.10
N PHE A 485 -12.86 10.38 2.55
CA PHE A 485 -12.66 11.43 3.53
C PHE A 485 -12.45 10.75 4.90
N ARG A 486 -11.26 10.84 5.49
CA ARG A 486 -10.89 10.10 6.70
C ARG A 486 -10.84 10.96 7.95
N PRO A 487 -11.22 10.45 9.13
CA PRO A 487 -11.88 9.17 9.30
C PRO A 487 -13.24 9.14 8.58
N THR A 488 -13.57 7.96 8.04
CA THR A 488 -14.89 7.75 7.42
C THR A 488 -15.97 7.63 8.50
N ALA A 489 -17.16 8.15 8.20
CA ALA A 489 -18.31 8.09 9.12
C ALA A 489 -18.80 6.65 9.36
#